data_b8cbb600f0e1972e8db43760f724753f
#
_entry.id   b8cbb600f0e1972e8db43760f724753f
#
_cell.length_a   1.000
_cell.length_b   1.000
_cell.length_c   1.000
_cell.angle_alpha   90.00
_cell.angle_beta   90.00
_cell.angle_gamma   90.00
#
_symmetry.space_group_name_H-M   'P 1'
#
loop_
_entity.id
_entity.type
_entity.pdbx_description
1 polymer ?
#
loop_
_entity_poly.entity_id
_entity_poly.type
_entity_poly.pdbx_seq_one_letter_code
_entity_poly.pdbx_strand_id
1 'polypeptide(L)'
;MKMMKIVRILLVSLLSTVACAAENVNRTLDAAEDGDIYISNVAGSIEVNGWSRSQVEVTGELGNGVEELIFERDGNDVNIRVKLPRNSFRNGSAELVINVPEASSLQVHTVSADIDVEDVTGEQELESVSGDITTAAYASEMEAESVSGDIEIEGDNQSSSFSFHTVSGDIEVENLSGEIRLESVSGDISTINGEFTRAIGNTVNGDIVFHVGLLDGGRMDIETINGEVDVDFGGPVSARIDIETFNGAIRNCFGPESVRTSKYAPGRELSFTEGGGAGRVTIETMNGNVRICNE
;
A
#
# COMPACT_ATOMS: atom_id res chain seq x y z
N MET A 1 -63.19 65.81 -2.21
CA MET A 1 -62.31 65.05 -3.15
C MET A 1 -61.11 64.56 -2.31
N LYS A 2 -61.16 63.31 -1.78
CA LYS A 2 -60.15 62.75 -0.89
C LYS A 2 -59.16 61.93 -1.73
N MET A 3 -57.89 62.35 -1.77
CA MET A 3 -56.79 61.63 -2.36
C MET A 3 -56.38 60.47 -1.47
N MET A 4 -56.54 59.27 -1.94
CA MET A 4 -56.09 58.03 -1.28
C MET A 4 -54.63 57.77 -1.64
N LYS A 5 -53.72 57.85 -0.64
CA LYS A 5 -52.31 57.51 -0.81
C LYS A 5 -52.15 55.98 -0.74
N ILE A 6 -51.73 55.37 -1.82
CA ILE A 6 -51.37 53.94 -1.92
C ILE A 6 -49.94 53.80 -1.41
N VAL A 7 -49.77 53.15 -0.25
CA VAL A 7 -48.47 52.75 0.28
C VAL A 7 -48.13 51.37 -0.34
N ARG A 8 -47.13 51.33 -1.21
CA ARG A 8 -46.56 50.08 -1.71
C ARG A 8 -45.56 49.55 -0.67
N ILE A 9 -45.90 48.47 -0.01
CA ILE A 9 -44.96 47.70 0.83
C ILE A 9 -44.11 46.85 -0.08
N LEU A 10 -42.81 47.16 -0.16
CA LEU A 10 -41.80 46.35 -0.86
C LEU A 10 -41.42 45.21 0.07
N LEU A 11 -41.88 44.00 -0.24
CA LEU A 11 -41.48 42.78 0.46
C LEU A 11 -40.11 42.35 -0.08
N VAL A 12 -39.00 42.68 0.62
CA VAL A 12 -37.69 42.16 0.30
C VAL A 12 -37.59 40.76 0.90
N SER A 13 -37.73 39.74 0.06
CA SER A 13 -37.45 38.36 0.41
C SER A 13 -35.91 38.18 0.49
N LEU A 14 -35.37 38.14 1.72
CA LEU A 14 -34.02 37.62 1.93
C LEU A 14 -34.02 36.11 1.58
N LEU A 15 -33.54 35.76 0.42
CA LEU A 15 -33.07 34.40 0.17
C LEU A 15 -31.75 34.22 0.95
N SER A 16 -31.83 33.62 2.12
CA SER A 16 -30.65 33.07 2.78
C SER A 16 -30.17 31.87 1.98
N THR A 17 -29.16 32.05 1.17
CA THR A 17 -28.36 30.96 0.64
C THR A 17 -27.67 30.32 1.85
N VAL A 18 -28.12 29.14 2.27
CA VAL A 18 -27.38 28.28 3.16
C VAL A 18 -26.17 27.83 2.33
N ALA A 19 -25.05 28.49 2.49
CA ALA A 19 -23.76 27.96 2.06
C ALA A 19 -23.52 26.76 2.97
N CYS A 20 -23.62 25.54 2.44
CA CYS A 20 -23.04 24.37 3.10
C CYS A 20 -21.53 24.62 3.17
N ALA A 21 -21.04 25.01 4.33
CA ALA A 21 -19.63 25.12 4.61
C ALA A 21 -19.12 23.73 5.05
N ALA A 22 -17.89 23.38 4.66
CA ALA A 22 -17.20 22.24 5.21
C ALA A 22 -17.14 22.37 6.75
N GLU A 23 -17.30 21.27 7.47
CA GLU A 23 -17.25 21.24 8.93
C GLU A 23 -15.84 20.90 9.39
N ASN A 24 -15.21 21.79 10.15
CA ASN A 24 -13.93 21.51 10.76
C ASN A 24 -14.08 20.60 11.97
N VAL A 25 -13.28 19.57 12.04
CA VAL A 25 -13.19 18.63 13.16
C VAL A 25 -11.94 18.90 13.97
N ASN A 26 -12.08 18.85 15.29
CA ASN A 26 -10.97 18.80 16.24
C ASN A 26 -11.48 18.12 17.50
N ARG A 27 -11.18 16.82 17.63
CA ARG A 27 -11.65 15.97 18.75
C ARG A 27 -10.50 15.14 19.28
N THR A 28 -10.48 14.89 20.58
CA THR A 28 -9.46 14.06 21.25
C THR A 28 -10.14 13.09 22.20
N LEU A 29 -9.66 11.84 22.25
CA LEU A 29 -10.06 10.82 23.23
C LEU A 29 -8.80 10.21 23.87
N ASP A 30 -8.91 9.83 25.14
CA ASP A 30 -7.87 9.03 25.78
C ASP A 30 -7.87 7.62 25.16
N ALA A 31 -6.69 7.06 24.89
CA ALA A 31 -6.51 5.75 24.28
C ALA A 31 -5.54 4.89 25.09
N ALA A 32 -5.49 3.59 24.84
CA ALA A 32 -4.41 2.74 25.30
C ALA A 32 -3.14 3.02 24.50
N GLU A 33 -1.96 2.73 25.05
CA GLU A 33 -0.68 2.94 24.35
C GLU A 33 -0.50 1.95 23.19
N ASP A 34 -1.15 0.78 23.28
CA ASP A 34 -1.08 -0.36 22.36
C ASP A 34 -2.49 -0.84 21.94
N GLY A 35 -3.45 0.08 21.87
CA GLY A 35 -4.84 -0.23 21.52
C GLY A 35 -5.06 -0.37 20.01
N ASP A 36 -6.20 -0.96 19.63
CA ASP A 36 -6.59 -1.13 18.24
C ASP A 36 -7.34 0.12 17.72
N ILE A 37 -6.91 0.65 16.59
CA ILE A 37 -7.47 1.84 15.96
C ILE A 37 -8.12 1.45 14.64
N TYR A 38 -9.44 1.57 14.55
CA TYR A 38 -10.22 1.28 13.36
C TYR A 38 -10.61 2.59 12.66
N ILE A 39 -10.19 2.76 11.42
CA ILE A 39 -10.46 3.97 10.62
C ILE A 39 -11.22 3.59 9.36
N SER A 40 -12.32 4.28 9.05
CA SER A 40 -13.04 4.09 7.80
C SER A 40 -13.46 5.42 7.18
N ASN A 41 -13.04 5.63 5.92
CA ASN A 41 -13.42 6.79 5.11
C ASN A 41 -13.82 6.33 3.71
N VAL A 42 -14.73 7.07 3.07
CA VAL A 42 -15.19 6.72 1.72
C VAL A 42 -14.38 7.47 0.65
N ALA A 43 -14.06 8.74 0.86
CA ALA A 43 -13.32 9.55 -0.11
C ALA A 43 -12.59 10.70 0.59
N GLY A 44 -11.50 11.17 0.00
CA GLY A 44 -10.66 12.24 0.51
C GLY A 44 -9.26 11.74 0.86
N SER A 45 -8.79 11.98 2.07
CA SER A 45 -7.51 11.49 2.56
C SER A 45 -7.54 11.13 4.04
N ILE A 46 -6.72 10.18 4.42
CA ILE A 46 -6.43 9.79 5.80
C ILE A 46 -4.94 9.88 5.99
N GLU A 47 -4.50 10.79 6.84
CA GLU A 47 -3.12 10.90 7.32
C GLU A 47 -3.09 10.43 8.79
N VAL A 48 -2.31 9.41 9.10
CA VAL A 48 -2.15 8.87 10.45
C VAL A 48 -0.73 9.06 10.93
N ASN A 49 -0.57 9.74 12.06
CA ASN A 49 0.74 10.01 12.65
C ASN A 49 0.84 9.37 14.04
N GLY A 50 1.87 8.57 14.24
CA GLY A 50 2.22 8.02 15.54
C GLY A 50 2.79 9.09 16.48
N TRP A 51 2.40 9.09 17.75
CA TRP A 51 2.95 9.97 18.76
C TRP A 51 3.12 9.30 20.14
N SER A 52 3.88 9.92 21.01
CA SER A 52 4.16 9.40 22.36
C SER A 52 3.07 9.68 23.40
N ARG A 53 1.84 10.02 23.00
CA ARG A 53 0.72 10.32 23.93
C ARG A 53 -0.26 9.16 23.94
N SER A 54 -0.82 8.81 25.09
CA SER A 54 -1.91 7.83 25.25
C SER A 54 -3.27 8.46 24.90
N GLN A 55 -3.39 9.06 23.74
CA GLN A 55 -4.57 9.75 23.22
C GLN A 55 -4.66 9.57 21.70
N VAL A 56 -5.87 9.60 21.18
CA VAL A 56 -6.15 9.76 19.75
C VAL A 56 -6.73 11.13 19.50
N GLU A 57 -6.18 11.87 18.57
CA GLU A 57 -6.68 13.18 18.13
C GLU A 57 -7.09 13.08 16.65
N VAL A 58 -8.27 13.55 16.32
CA VAL A 58 -8.78 13.65 14.95
C VAL A 58 -9.01 15.11 14.61
N THR A 59 -8.32 15.60 13.60
CA THR A 59 -8.45 16.94 13.03
C THR A 59 -8.71 16.87 11.54
N GLY A 60 -9.30 17.90 10.96
CA GLY A 60 -9.52 17.97 9.52
C GLY A 60 -10.82 18.60 9.10
N GLU A 61 -11.22 18.35 7.86
CA GLU A 61 -12.43 18.86 7.24
C GLU A 61 -13.38 17.76 6.79
N LEU A 62 -14.65 17.87 7.17
CA LEU A 62 -15.75 17.07 6.65
C LEU A 62 -16.42 17.83 5.51
N GLY A 63 -16.34 17.28 4.31
CA GLY A 63 -16.93 17.89 3.13
C GLY A 63 -18.46 17.85 3.10
N ASN A 64 -19.03 18.62 2.19
CA ASN A 64 -20.48 18.70 1.98
C ASN A 64 -21.05 17.37 1.51
N GLY A 65 -21.69 16.63 2.36
CA GLY A 65 -22.27 15.32 2.07
C GLY A 65 -21.90 14.27 3.11
N VAL A 66 -21.00 14.58 4.01
CA VAL A 66 -20.77 13.79 5.22
C VAL A 66 -21.97 14.00 6.17
N GLU A 67 -22.51 12.90 6.72
CA GLU A 67 -23.60 12.96 7.71
C GLU A 67 -23.05 13.15 9.10
N GLU A 68 -21.97 12.44 9.44
CA GLU A 68 -21.43 12.40 10.79
C GLU A 68 -20.03 11.81 10.80
N LEU A 69 -19.15 12.31 11.66
CA LEU A 69 -17.93 11.62 12.08
C LEU A 69 -18.20 10.90 13.40
N ILE A 70 -18.22 9.57 13.35
CA ILE A 70 -18.24 8.72 14.55
C ILE A 70 -16.82 8.64 15.07
N PHE A 71 -16.60 9.00 16.30
CA PHE A 71 -15.31 8.91 16.99
C PHE A 71 -15.57 8.47 18.42
N GLU A 72 -15.38 7.18 18.69
CA GLU A 72 -15.79 6.48 19.89
C GLU A 72 -14.70 5.54 20.37
N ARG A 73 -14.64 5.34 21.70
CA ARG A 73 -13.76 4.37 22.34
C ARG A 73 -14.61 3.29 23.02
N ASP A 74 -14.23 2.02 22.81
CA ASP A 74 -14.79 0.88 23.54
C ASP A 74 -13.64 0.03 24.11
N GLY A 75 -13.42 0.16 25.40
CA GLY A 75 -12.29 -0.51 26.05
C GLY A 75 -10.93 0.04 25.59
N ASN A 76 -10.13 -0.76 24.91
CA ASN A 76 -8.86 -0.36 24.31
C ASN A 76 -8.99 0.07 22.85
N ASP A 77 -10.14 -0.22 22.24
CA ASP A 77 -10.37 0.01 20.82
C ASP A 77 -10.91 1.43 20.59
N VAL A 78 -10.45 2.08 19.53
CA VAL A 78 -10.95 3.37 19.07
C VAL A 78 -11.51 3.23 17.66
N ASN A 79 -12.74 3.67 17.45
CA ASN A 79 -13.42 3.62 16.16
C ASN A 79 -13.60 5.02 15.58
N ILE A 80 -13.05 5.26 14.39
CA ILE A 80 -13.14 6.52 13.66
C ILE A 80 -13.79 6.22 12.31
N ARG A 81 -15.01 6.71 12.08
CA ARG A 81 -15.74 6.42 10.84
C ARG A 81 -16.43 7.65 10.30
N VAL A 82 -16.18 7.93 9.04
CA VAL A 82 -16.92 8.92 8.26
C VAL A 82 -18.19 8.30 7.72
N LYS A 83 -19.34 8.76 8.19
CA LYS A 83 -20.66 8.26 7.80
C LYS A 83 -21.27 9.13 6.72
N LEU A 84 -21.69 8.50 5.63
CA LEU A 84 -22.40 9.15 4.53
C LEU A 84 -23.89 8.83 4.56
N PRO A 85 -24.78 9.76 4.13
CA PRO A 85 -26.22 9.51 4.02
C PRO A 85 -26.53 8.42 3.01
N ARG A 86 -27.46 7.51 3.33
CA ARG A 86 -27.83 6.37 2.47
C ARG A 86 -28.34 6.73 1.06
N ASN A 87 -28.81 7.95 0.84
CA ASN A 87 -29.41 8.41 -0.42
C ASN A 87 -28.71 9.65 -0.99
N SER A 88 -27.44 9.87 -0.69
CA SER A 88 -26.71 11.03 -1.21
C SER A 88 -26.13 10.73 -2.57
N PHE A 89 -26.54 11.52 -3.58
CA PHE A 89 -25.83 11.62 -4.88
C PHE A 89 -24.62 12.57 -4.81
N ARG A 90 -24.28 13.07 -3.62
CA ARG A 90 -23.11 13.92 -3.40
C ARG A 90 -21.99 13.04 -2.84
N ASN A 91 -20.87 13.10 -3.51
CA ASN A 91 -19.64 12.46 -3.01
C ASN A 91 -19.21 13.24 -1.75
N GLY A 92 -19.53 12.69 -0.56
CA GLY A 92 -18.98 13.21 0.67
C GLY A 92 -17.51 12.79 0.77
N SER A 93 -16.61 13.76 0.91
CA SER A 93 -15.20 13.52 1.17
C SER A 93 -14.85 14.03 2.57
N ALA A 94 -13.87 13.42 3.19
CA ALA A 94 -13.27 13.91 4.41
C ALA A 94 -11.75 13.87 4.29
N GLU A 95 -11.11 14.97 4.69
CA GLU A 95 -9.66 15.07 4.80
C GLU A 95 -9.32 15.07 6.29
N LEU A 96 -8.78 13.95 6.79
CA LEU A 96 -8.53 13.76 8.20
C LEU A 96 -7.06 13.54 8.49
N VAL A 97 -6.57 14.24 9.51
CA VAL A 97 -5.28 14.00 10.15
C VAL A 97 -5.55 13.40 11.53
N ILE A 98 -5.02 12.21 11.76
CA ILE A 98 -5.30 11.39 12.94
C ILE A 98 -3.97 11.09 13.64
N ASN A 99 -3.79 11.63 14.84
CA ASN A 99 -2.64 11.30 15.66
C ASN A 99 -3.01 10.16 16.61
N VAL A 100 -2.22 9.08 16.63
CA VAL A 100 -2.44 7.87 17.43
C VAL A 100 -1.22 7.52 18.29
N PRO A 101 -1.34 6.77 19.38
CA PRO A 101 -0.17 6.25 20.07
C PRO A 101 0.71 5.43 19.11
N GLU A 102 2.02 5.63 19.14
CA GLU A 102 2.98 5.01 18.20
C GLU A 102 2.95 3.47 18.18
N ALA A 103 2.55 2.82 19.30
CA ALA A 103 2.46 1.38 19.39
C ALA A 103 1.06 0.80 19.10
N SER A 104 0.14 1.62 18.60
CA SER A 104 -1.22 1.17 18.23
C SER A 104 -1.18 0.25 17.02
N SER A 105 -2.09 -0.75 17.00
CA SER A 105 -2.41 -1.49 15.79
C SER A 105 -3.44 -0.71 14.96
N LEU A 106 -3.23 -0.64 13.64
CA LEU A 106 -4.10 0.10 12.73
C LEU A 106 -4.87 -0.85 11.81
N GLN A 107 -6.18 -0.58 11.66
CA GLN A 107 -7.00 -1.12 10.57
C GLN A 107 -7.67 0.05 9.84
N VAL A 108 -7.24 0.31 8.61
CA VAL A 108 -7.72 1.44 7.80
C VAL A 108 -8.40 0.93 6.55
N HIS A 109 -9.69 1.23 6.38
CA HIS A 109 -10.45 0.83 5.20
C HIS A 109 -11.00 2.06 4.48
N THR A 110 -10.65 2.22 3.21
CA THR A 110 -11.13 3.31 2.37
C THR A 110 -11.75 2.81 1.07
N VAL A 111 -12.48 3.69 0.37
CA VAL A 111 -12.99 3.38 -0.98
C VAL A 111 -12.26 4.21 -2.03
N SER A 112 -12.11 5.50 -1.82
CA SER A 112 -11.45 6.43 -2.76
C SER A 112 -10.72 7.52 -1.99
N ALA A 113 -10.17 7.17 -0.85
CA ALA A 113 -9.34 8.05 -0.06
C ALA A 113 -7.92 7.48 -0.03
N ASP A 114 -6.95 8.35 -0.17
CA ASP A 114 -5.56 8.03 0.00
C ASP A 114 -5.25 7.79 1.48
N ILE A 115 -4.33 6.89 1.76
CA ILE A 115 -3.89 6.51 3.10
C ILE A 115 -2.39 6.84 3.21
N ASP A 116 -2.06 7.65 4.19
CA ASP A 116 -0.68 8.00 4.54
C ASP A 116 -0.45 7.72 6.02
N VAL A 117 0.54 6.87 6.35
CA VAL A 117 0.81 6.46 7.75
C VAL A 117 2.28 6.66 8.09
N GLU A 118 2.55 7.48 9.09
CA GLU A 118 3.89 7.74 9.60
C GLU A 118 4.01 7.44 11.09
N ASP A 119 5.18 7.00 11.53
CA ASP A 119 5.57 6.81 12.94
C ASP A 119 4.67 5.84 13.75
N VAL A 120 3.97 4.89 13.10
CA VAL A 120 3.18 3.86 13.76
C VAL A 120 3.93 2.53 13.72
N THR A 121 4.30 2.00 14.89
CA THR A 121 5.16 0.81 15.03
C THR A 121 4.39 -0.48 15.32
N GLY A 122 3.07 -0.42 15.54
CA GLY A 122 2.21 -1.58 15.70
C GLY A 122 1.88 -2.28 14.38
N GLU A 123 1.02 -3.31 14.44
CA GLU A 123 0.52 -3.99 13.24
C GLU A 123 -0.31 -3.02 12.37
N GLN A 124 -0.19 -3.16 11.05
CA GLN A 124 -0.93 -2.32 10.11
C GLN A 124 -1.66 -3.18 9.08
N GLU A 125 -2.97 -2.99 8.95
CA GLU A 125 -3.83 -3.54 7.92
C GLU A 125 -4.50 -2.38 7.17
N LEU A 126 -4.05 -2.12 5.94
CA LEU A 126 -4.44 -0.96 5.16
C LEU A 126 -5.13 -1.39 3.87
N GLU A 127 -6.39 -1.03 3.70
CA GLU A 127 -7.19 -1.41 2.53
C GLU A 127 -7.76 -0.18 1.82
N SER A 128 -7.60 -0.11 0.49
CA SER A 128 -8.24 0.88 -0.37
C SER A 128 -8.84 0.22 -1.61
N VAL A 129 -9.89 0.82 -2.18
CA VAL A 129 -10.38 0.38 -3.50
C VAL A 129 -9.76 1.22 -4.62
N SER A 130 -9.56 2.52 -4.42
CA SER A 130 -9.05 3.42 -5.48
C SER A 130 -8.19 4.56 -4.94
N GLY A 131 -7.67 4.45 -3.75
CA GLY A 131 -6.72 5.40 -3.19
C GLY A 131 -5.35 4.77 -3.10
N ASP A 132 -4.33 5.60 -3.13
CA ASP A 132 -2.95 5.18 -2.95
C ASP A 132 -2.68 4.93 -1.46
N ILE A 133 -1.73 4.05 -1.18
CA ILE A 133 -1.31 3.70 0.19
C ILE A 133 0.18 3.98 0.31
N THR A 134 0.53 4.93 1.16
CA THR A 134 1.91 5.25 1.52
C THR A 134 2.10 5.01 3.00
N THR A 135 3.10 4.23 3.39
CA THR A 135 3.35 3.98 4.81
C THR A 135 4.80 3.63 5.13
N ALA A 136 5.17 3.88 6.37
CA ALA A 136 6.42 3.40 6.94
C ALA A 136 6.19 2.05 7.66
N ALA A 137 7.04 1.07 7.36
CA ALA A 137 7.01 -0.27 7.95
C ALA A 137 8.11 -0.46 9.00
N TYR A 138 7.75 -1.04 10.13
CA TYR A 138 8.64 -1.31 11.24
C TYR A 138 8.74 -2.82 11.51
N ALA A 139 9.12 -3.22 12.74
CA ALA A 139 9.29 -4.62 13.11
C ALA A 139 7.98 -5.40 13.33
N SER A 140 6.83 -4.84 12.96
CA SER A 140 5.52 -5.47 13.09
C SER A 140 5.01 -6.02 11.76
N GLU A 141 4.06 -6.93 11.81
CA GLU A 141 3.38 -7.46 10.61
C GLU A 141 2.60 -6.34 9.91
N MET A 142 2.64 -6.35 8.57
CA MET A 142 1.94 -5.37 7.76
C MET A 142 1.29 -6.00 6.55
N GLU A 143 0.03 -5.62 6.32
CA GLU A 143 -0.73 -5.95 5.13
C GLU A 143 -1.27 -4.67 4.48
N ALA A 144 -1.06 -4.53 3.17
CA ALA A 144 -1.63 -3.43 2.40
C ALA A 144 -2.28 -3.95 1.12
N GLU A 145 -3.54 -3.61 0.91
CA GLU A 145 -4.32 -4.03 -0.24
C GLU A 145 -4.97 -2.85 -0.96
N SER A 146 -4.80 -2.78 -2.29
CA SER A 146 -5.53 -1.85 -3.14
C SER A 146 -6.13 -2.56 -4.36
N VAL A 147 -7.20 -2.00 -4.94
CA VAL A 147 -7.69 -2.49 -6.23
C VAL A 147 -7.16 -1.65 -7.39
N SER A 148 -7.02 -0.34 -7.21
CA SER A 148 -6.59 0.56 -8.30
C SER A 148 -5.71 1.72 -7.80
N GLY A 149 -5.02 1.56 -6.71
CA GLY A 149 -4.06 2.51 -6.18
C GLY A 149 -2.67 1.90 -6.10
N ASP A 150 -1.67 2.73 -6.09
CA ASP A 150 -0.29 2.35 -5.89
C ASP A 150 -0.01 2.12 -4.40
N ILE A 151 0.97 1.27 -4.11
CA ILE A 151 1.40 0.94 -2.74
C ILE A 151 2.88 1.27 -2.63
N GLU A 152 3.21 2.27 -1.78
CA GLU A 152 4.57 2.71 -1.53
C GLU A 152 4.92 2.50 -0.05
N ILE A 153 5.97 1.70 0.20
CA ILE A 153 6.36 1.30 1.55
C ILE A 153 7.84 1.60 1.78
N GLU A 154 8.13 2.36 2.82
CA GLU A 154 9.49 2.59 3.29
C GLU A 154 9.72 1.88 4.63
N GLY A 155 10.68 0.97 4.70
CA GLY A 155 11.04 0.24 5.91
C GLY A 155 12.26 0.81 6.64
N ASP A 156 12.51 0.28 7.82
CA ASP A 156 13.67 0.60 8.64
C ASP A 156 14.71 -0.55 8.70
N ASN A 157 14.60 -1.52 7.78
CA ASN A 157 15.40 -2.77 7.73
C ASN A 157 15.21 -3.71 8.94
N GLN A 158 14.18 -3.52 9.76
CA GLN A 158 13.81 -4.51 10.75
C GLN A 158 13.13 -5.71 10.08
N SER A 159 13.35 -6.90 10.65
CA SER A 159 12.81 -8.14 10.06
C SER A 159 11.40 -8.41 10.55
N SER A 160 10.46 -8.52 9.61
CA SER A 160 9.08 -8.89 9.88
C SER A 160 8.46 -9.64 8.69
N SER A 161 7.12 -9.77 8.67
CA SER A 161 6.34 -10.36 7.61
C SER A 161 5.48 -9.28 6.93
N PHE A 162 5.60 -9.18 5.61
CA PHE A 162 4.96 -8.16 4.81
C PHE A 162 4.19 -8.77 3.65
N SER A 163 2.96 -8.33 3.43
CA SER A 163 2.09 -8.81 2.36
C SER A 163 1.40 -7.62 1.67
N PHE A 164 1.75 -7.36 0.39
CA PHE A 164 1.19 -6.24 -0.36
C PHE A 164 0.54 -6.72 -1.64
N HIS A 165 -0.68 -6.28 -1.86
CA HIS A 165 -1.54 -6.72 -2.95
C HIS A 165 -2.18 -5.54 -3.70
N THR A 166 -2.08 -5.52 -5.02
CA THR A 166 -2.89 -4.62 -5.84
C THR A 166 -3.44 -5.34 -7.08
N VAL A 167 -4.50 -4.81 -7.69
CA VAL A 167 -4.99 -5.34 -8.97
C VAL A 167 -4.50 -4.49 -10.13
N SER A 168 -4.46 -3.17 -10.01
CA SER A 168 -4.08 -2.26 -11.10
C SER A 168 -3.30 -1.06 -10.57
N GLY A 169 -2.25 -1.31 -9.83
CA GLY A 169 -1.33 -0.33 -9.31
C GLY A 169 0.07 -0.91 -9.24
N ASP A 170 1.04 -0.07 -9.07
CA ASP A 170 2.42 -0.46 -8.85
C ASP A 170 2.68 -0.70 -7.35
N ILE A 171 3.65 -1.54 -7.04
CA ILE A 171 4.10 -1.79 -5.68
C ILE A 171 5.57 -1.42 -5.59
N GLU A 172 5.87 -0.36 -4.84
CA GLU A 172 7.23 0.09 -4.58
C GLU A 172 7.59 -0.10 -3.10
N VAL A 173 8.67 -0.82 -2.85
CA VAL A 173 9.09 -1.18 -1.50
C VAL A 173 10.57 -0.90 -1.33
N GLU A 174 10.93 -0.18 -0.28
CA GLU A 174 12.33 0.10 0.06
C GLU A 174 12.65 -0.28 1.50
N ASN A 175 13.89 -0.76 1.73
CA ASN A 175 14.45 -0.98 3.06
C ASN A 175 13.66 -1.97 3.96
N LEU A 176 13.02 -3.00 3.38
CA LEU A 176 12.36 -4.06 4.14
C LEU A 176 13.24 -5.30 4.29
N SER A 177 13.06 -6.04 5.38
CA SER A 177 13.77 -7.29 5.62
C SER A 177 12.86 -8.36 6.25
N GLY A 178 13.20 -9.64 6.08
CA GLY A 178 12.43 -10.76 6.65
C GLY A 178 11.69 -11.57 5.60
N GLU A 179 10.36 -11.61 5.65
CA GLU A 179 9.52 -12.28 4.66
C GLU A 179 8.65 -11.27 3.92
N ILE A 180 8.64 -11.34 2.58
CA ILE A 180 7.84 -10.43 1.76
C ILE A 180 7.06 -11.18 0.67
N ARG A 181 5.80 -10.78 0.46
CA ARG A 181 4.94 -11.20 -0.63
C ARG A 181 4.37 -9.98 -1.34
N LEU A 182 4.66 -9.86 -2.64
CA LEU A 182 4.20 -8.76 -3.49
C LEU A 182 3.42 -9.35 -4.66
N GLU A 183 2.17 -8.95 -4.83
CA GLU A 183 1.30 -9.48 -5.87
C GLU A 183 0.53 -8.35 -6.58
N SER A 184 0.64 -8.28 -7.91
CA SER A 184 -0.16 -7.40 -8.75
C SER A 184 -0.78 -8.17 -9.92
N VAL A 185 -1.84 -7.66 -10.52
CA VAL A 185 -2.34 -8.20 -11.80
C VAL A 185 -1.89 -7.34 -12.97
N SER A 186 -1.86 -6.03 -12.82
CA SER A 186 -1.47 -5.09 -13.87
C SER A 186 -0.74 -3.91 -13.25
N GLY A 187 0.51 -4.10 -12.92
CA GLY A 187 1.39 -3.11 -12.36
C GLY A 187 2.78 -3.69 -12.16
N ASP A 188 3.74 -2.82 -12.08
CA ASP A 188 5.13 -3.16 -11.82
C ASP A 188 5.36 -3.41 -10.33
N ILE A 189 6.32 -4.26 -10.03
CA ILE A 189 6.72 -4.58 -8.65
C ILE A 189 8.19 -4.25 -8.51
N SER A 190 8.52 -3.36 -7.57
CA SER A 190 9.89 -2.98 -7.25
C SER A 190 10.16 -3.16 -5.76
N THR A 191 11.27 -3.83 -5.44
CA THR A 191 11.80 -3.82 -4.08
C THR A 191 13.30 -3.59 -4.10
N ILE A 192 13.73 -2.60 -3.33
CA ILE A 192 15.11 -2.12 -3.29
C ILE A 192 15.60 -2.10 -1.84
N ASN A 193 16.81 -2.60 -1.65
CA ASN A 193 17.43 -2.80 -0.35
C ASN A 193 16.70 -3.83 0.54
N GLY A 194 17.39 -4.30 1.55
CA GLY A 194 16.84 -5.29 2.49
C GLY A 194 17.39 -6.69 2.29
N GLU A 195 17.17 -7.55 3.27
CA GLU A 195 17.63 -8.93 3.29
C GLU A 195 16.47 -9.88 3.63
N PHE A 196 16.22 -10.86 2.77
CA PHE A 196 15.05 -11.72 2.89
C PHE A 196 15.38 -13.18 3.20
N THR A 197 14.61 -13.78 4.09
CA THR A 197 14.50 -15.24 4.25
C THR A 197 13.52 -15.82 3.26
N ARG A 198 12.50 -15.03 2.86
CA ARG A 198 11.53 -15.38 1.82
C ARG A 198 11.08 -14.15 1.06
N ALA A 199 11.19 -14.19 -0.26
CA ALA A 199 10.70 -13.13 -1.13
C ALA A 199 9.83 -13.76 -2.24
N ILE A 200 8.61 -13.26 -2.41
CA ILE A 200 7.68 -13.68 -3.45
C ILE A 200 7.24 -12.45 -4.22
N GLY A 201 7.39 -12.49 -5.56
CA GLY A 201 6.94 -11.43 -6.45
C GLY A 201 6.14 -12.00 -7.62
N ASN A 202 4.86 -11.69 -7.72
CA ASN A 202 3.97 -12.21 -8.76
C ASN A 202 3.22 -11.08 -9.46
N THR A 203 3.28 -11.03 -10.80
CA THR A 203 2.40 -10.16 -11.59
C THR A 203 1.93 -10.87 -12.85
N VAL A 204 0.83 -10.41 -13.45
CA VAL A 204 0.41 -10.92 -14.76
C VAL A 204 0.91 -10.03 -15.89
N ASN A 205 0.85 -8.71 -15.72
CA ASN A 205 1.33 -7.75 -16.70
C ASN A 205 2.08 -6.63 -15.96
N GLY A 206 3.37 -6.73 -15.92
CA GLY A 206 4.25 -5.77 -15.27
C GLY A 206 5.66 -6.33 -15.12
N ASP A 207 6.61 -5.45 -14.97
CA ASP A 207 8.00 -5.78 -14.72
C ASP A 207 8.22 -6.02 -13.22
N ILE A 208 9.19 -6.88 -12.91
CA ILE A 208 9.56 -7.18 -11.52
C ILE A 208 11.03 -6.86 -11.31
N VAL A 209 11.31 -5.95 -10.37
CA VAL A 209 12.66 -5.53 -9.98
C VAL A 209 12.91 -5.91 -8.52
N PHE A 210 13.87 -6.79 -8.28
CA PHE A 210 14.31 -7.20 -6.95
C PHE A 210 15.81 -6.91 -6.78
N HIS A 211 16.14 -5.77 -6.18
CA HIS A 211 17.52 -5.39 -5.84
C HIS A 211 17.75 -5.57 -4.33
N VAL A 212 17.92 -6.82 -3.89
CA VAL A 212 17.84 -7.22 -2.48
C VAL A 212 18.82 -8.37 -2.16
N GLY A 213 19.19 -8.50 -0.89
CA GLY A 213 19.93 -9.65 -0.39
C GLY A 213 19.05 -10.87 -0.13
N LEU A 214 19.57 -12.06 -0.36
CA LEU A 214 18.94 -13.32 0.05
C LEU A 214 19.77 -13.95 1.16
N LEU A 215 19.17 -14.11 2.33
CA LEU A 215 19.82 -14.73 3.49
C LEU A 215 20.13 -16.21 3.25
N ASP A 216 21.10 -16.74 3.97
CA ASP A 216 21.51 -18.14 3.81
C ASP A 216 20.36 -19.12 4.10
N GLY A 217 20.08 -20.01 3.14
CA GLY A 217 18.93 -20.88 3.14
C GLY A 217 17.61 -20.22 2.72
N GLY A 218 17.63 -18.94 2.35
CA GLY A 218 16.44 -18.19 1.93
C GLY A 218 15.85 -18.67 0.62
N ARG A 219 14.63 -18.26 0.37
CA ARG A 219 13.86 -18.59 -0.85
C ARG A 219 13.35 -17.34 -1.54
N MET A 220 13.54 -17.29 -2.86
CA MET A 220 12.98 -16.26 -3.73
C MET A 220 12.21 -16.94 -4.86
N ASP A 221 10.93 -16.61 -5.01
CA ASP A 221 10.05 -17.12 -6.06
C ASP A 221 9.45 -15.92 -6.80
N ILE A 222 9.78 -15.77 -8.11
CA ILE A 222 9.33 -14.63 -8.94
C ILE A 222 8.63 -15.17 -10.18
N GLU A 223 7.41 -14.72 -10.44
CA GLU A 223 6.61 -15.13 -11.59
C GLU A 223 5.93 -13.93 -12.27
N THR A 224 6.08 -13.84 -13.61
CA THR A 224 5.28 -12.91 -14.42
C THR A 224 4.83 -13.58 -15.72
N ILE A 225 3.70 -13.15 -16.28
CA ILE A 225 3.28 -13.64 -17.61
C ILE A 225 3.80 -12.72 -18.70
N ASN A 226 3.68 -11.40 -18.54
CA ASN A 226 4.14 -10.42 -19.51
C ASN A 226 4.91 -9.32 -18.79
N GLY A 227 6.23 -9.45 -18.75
CA GLY A 227 7.10 -8.48 -18.11
C GLY A 227 8.54 -8.96 -18.04
N GLU A 228 9.44 -8.04 -17.87
CA GLU A 228 10.85 -8.31 -17.62
C GLU A 228 11.07 -8.57 -16.12
N VAL A 229 12.05 -9.40 -15.81
CA VAL A 229 12.47 -9.65 -14.42
C VAL A 229 13.92 -9.26 -14.27
N ASP A 230 14.18 -8.35 -13.34
CA ASP A 230 15.53 -7.89 -12.99
C ASP A 230 15.83 -8.23 -11.52
N VAL A 231 16.77 -9.12 -11.27
CA VAL A 231 17.22 -9.50 -9.94
C VAL A 231 18.67 -9.14 -9.76
N ASP A 232 18.96 -8.35 -8.73
CA ASP A 232 20.33 -8.04 -8.30
C ASP A 232 20.47 -8.28 -6.80
N PHE A 233 21.37 -9.18 -6.43
CA PHE A 233 21.52 -9.54 -5.01
C PHE A 233 22.35 -8.53 -4.19
N GLY A 234 22.98 -7.54 -4.82
CA GLY A 234 23.81 -6.56 -4.12
C GLY A 234 24.98 -7.15 -3.33
N GLY A 235 25.28 -8.45 -3.54
CA GLY A 235 26.33 -9.15 -2.79
C GLY A 235 26.35 -10.66 -3.02
N PRO A 236 27.16 -11.40 -2.23
CA PRO A 236 27.29 -12.85 -2.37
C PRO A 236 25.95 -13.56 -2.08
N VAL A 237 25.54 -14.45 -2.98
CA VAL A 237 24.38 -15.32 -2.80
C VAL A 237 24.83 -16.78 -2.72
N SER A 238 24.14 -17.58 -1.89
CA SER A 238 24.36 -19.02 -1.75
C SER A 238 23.04 -19.74 -2.02
N ALA A 239 22.75 -20.01 -3.30
CA ALA A 239 21.46 -20.58 -3.69
C ALA A 239 21.60 -21.51 -4.91
N ARG A 240 20.63 -22.43 -5.03
CA ARG A 240 20.30 -23.04 -6.32
C ARG A 240 19.36 -22.10 -7.06
N ILE A 241 19.72 -21.77 -8.28
CA ILE A 241 19.01 -20.81 -9.14
C ILE A 241 18.45 -21.56 -10.34
N ASP A 242 17.14 -21.50 -10.51
CA ASP A 242 16.40 -22.10 -11.61
C ASP A 242 15.58 -20.99 -12.31
N ILE A 243 15.81 -20.76 -13.62
CA ILE A 243 15.20 -19.67 -14.39
C ILE A 243 14.61 -20.21 -15.68
N GLU A 244 13.38 -19.85 -16.00
CA GLU A 244 12.71 -20.21 -17.23
C GLU A 244 12.03 -19.00 -17.90
N THR A 245 12.17 -18.86 -19.23
CA THR A 245 11.38 -17.94 -20.05
C THR A 245 10.92 -18.62 -21.33
N PHE A 246 9.67 -18.40 -21.73
CA PHE A 246 9.18 -18.96 -22.98
C PHE A 246 9.50 -18.07 -24.19
N ASN A 247 9.28 -16.75 -24.10
CA ASN A 247 9.67 -15.78 -25.13
C ASN A 247 10.54 -14.69 -24.51
N GLY A 248 11.84 -14.91 -24.44
CA GLY A 248 12.77 -13.94 -23.90
C GLY A 248 14.21 -14.42 -23.91
N ALA A 249 15.06 -13.61 -23.39
CA ALA A 249 16.48 -13.92 -23.17
C ALA A 249 16.78 -13.96 -21.68
N ILE A 250 17.67 -14.85 -21.27
CA ILE A 250 18.22 -14.89 -19.93
C ILE A 250 19.61 -14.30 -19.96
N ARG A 251 19.83 -13.20 -19.26
CA ARG A 251 21.15 -12.58 -19.03
C ARG A 251 21.59 -12.92 -17.61
N ASN A 252 22.72 -13.59 -17.50
CA ASN A 252 23.27 -14.05 -16.25
C ASN A 252 24.70 -13.52 -16.06
N CYS A 253 24.95 -12.88 -14.92
CA CYS A 253 26.27 -12.34 -14.57
C CYS A 253 27.16 -13.37 -13.83
N PHE A 254 26.62 -14.50 -13.40
CA PHE A 254 27.36 -15.55 -12.67
C PHE A 254 28.20 -16.49 -13.55
N GLY A 255 28.00 -16.48 -14.85
CA GLY A 255 28.84 -17.18 -15.81
C GLY A 255 28.18 -18.28 -16.64
N PRO A 256 27.36 -19.20 -16.10
CA PRO A 256 26.69 -20.21 -16.94
C PRO A 256 25.78 -19.57 -18.00
N GLU A 257 25.75 -20.15 -19.20
CA GLU A 257 24.87 -19.70 -20.28
C GLU A 257 23.54 -20.45 -20.27
N SER A 258 22.44 -19.73 -20.59
CA SER A 258 21.11 -20.34 -20.75
C SER A 258 21.07 -21.25 -21.98
N VAL A 259 20.32 -22.34 -21.87
CA VAL A 259 20.09 -23.29 -22.98
C VAL A 259 18.67 -23.17 -23.51
N ARG A 260 18.44 -23.63 -24.73
CA ARG A 260 17.09 -23.72 -25.28
C ARG A 260 16.39 -24.95 -24.73
N THR A 261 15.16 -24.80 -24.24
CA THR A 261 14.32 -25.91 -23.75
C THR A 261 14.00 -26.92 -24.85
N SER A 262 13.94 -26.48 -26.12
CA SER A 262 13.67 -27.33 -27.28
C SER A 262 14.28 -26.74 -28.57
N LYS A 263 14.60 -27.61 -29.50
CA LYS A 263 15.10 -27.22 -30.86
C LYS A 263 14.08 -26.36 -31.63
N TYR A 264 12.79 -26.50 -31.36
CA TYR A 264 11.71 -25.92 -32.14
C TYR A 264 10.85 -24.90 -31.33
N ALA A 265 11.17 -24.71 -30.06
CA ALA A 265 10.53 -23.72 -29.21
C ALA A 265 11.46 -22.54 -28.89
N PRO A 266 10.95 -21.32 -28.70
CA PRO A 266 11.77 -20.16 -28.33
C PRO A 266 12.31 -20.22 -26.92
N GLY A 267 11.71 -21.05 -26.03
CA GLY A 267 11.97 -21.09 -24.61
C GLY A 267 13.43 -21.30 -24.22
N ARG A 268 13.83 -20.68 -23.15
CA ARG A 268 15.17 -20.79 -22.56
C ARG A 268 15.06 -21.17 -21.09
N GLU A 269 16.02 -21.93 -20.63
CA GLU A 269 16.19 -22.32 -19.25
C GLU A 269 17.64 -22.12 -18.80
N LEU A 270 17.81 -21.86 -17.53
CA LEU A 270 19.09 -21.77 -16.87
C LEU A 270 18.99 -22.36 -15.46
N SER A 271 19.80 -23.35 -15.15
CA SER A 271 19.87 -23.93 -13.81
C SER A 271 21.33 -24.07 -13.39
N PHE A 272 21.66 -23.49 -12.24
CA PHE A 272 23.01 -23.59 -11.68
C PHE A 272 22.96 -23.41 -10.16
N THR A 273 24.11 -23.64 -9.52
CA THR A 273 24.25 -23.41 -8.08
C THR A 273 25.38 -22.42 -7.87
N GLU A 274 25.08 -21.37 -7.09
CA GLU A 274 26.07 -20.39 -6.65
C GLU A 274 26.37 -20.58 -5.18
N GLY A 275 27.63 -20.38 -4.78
CA GLY A 275 28.08 -20.60 -3.39
C GLY A 275 27.83 -22.04 -2.92
N GLY A 276 27.35 -22.18 -1.69
CA GLY A 276 27.03 -23.49 -1.07
C GLY A 276 25.69 -24.08 -1.50
N GLY A 277 24.84 -23.32 -2.20
CA GLY A 277 23.52 -23.76 -2.67
C GLY A 277 22.48 -23.99 -1.57
N ALA A 278 22.60 -23.30 -0.43
CA ALA A 278 21.72 -23.49 0.72
C ALA A 278 20.31 -22.94 0.45
N GLY A 279 20.22 -21.83 -0.27
CA GLY A 279 18.95 -21.19 -0.66
C GLY A 279 18.39 -21.70 -1.99
N ARG A 280 17.25 -21.12 -2.37
CA ARG A 280 16.62 -21.39 -3.67
C ARG A 280 16.09 -20.09 -4.29
N VAL A 281 16.35 -19.91 -5.57
CA VAL A 281 15.79 -18.84 -6.40
C VAL A 281 15.10 -19.48 -7.61
N THR A 282 13.83 -19.18 -7.80
CA THR A 282 13.03 -19.61 -8.95
C THR A 282 12.50 -18.37 -9.65
N ILE A 283 12.73 -18.26 -10.97
CA ILE A 283 12.24 -17.14 -11.78
C ILE A 283 11.57 -17.68 -13.03
N GLU A 284 10.31 -17.35 -13.22
CA GLU A 284 9.54 -17.80 -14.37
C GLU A 284 8.86 -16.61 -15.07
N THR A 285 9.04 -16.50 -16.39
CA THR A 285 8.28 -15.56 -17.22
C THR A 285 7.81 -16.21 -18.51
N MET A 286 6.63 -15.85 -19.00
CA MET A 286 6.19 -16.34 -20.30
C MET A 286 6.67 -15.42 -21.43
N ASN A 287 6.56 -14.12 -21.28
CA ASN A 287 6.96 -13.15 -22.29
C ASN A 287 7.76 -12.01 -21.64
N GLY A 288 9.06 -12.18 -21.55
CA GLY A 288 9.96 -11.18 -20.97
C GLY A 288 11.38 -11.68 -20.87
N ASN A 289 12.31 -10.75 -20.76
CA ASN A 289 13.70 -11.04 -20.50
C ASN A 289 13.93 -11.20 -18.99
N VAL A 290 14.89 -12.02 -18.63
CA VAL A 290 15.34 -12.15 -17.23
C VAL A 290 16.78 -11.69 -17.14
N ARG A 291 17.07 -10.75 -16.24
CA ARG A 291 18.43 -10.40 -15.81
C ARG A 291 18.63 -10.88 -14.37
N ILE A 292 19.76 -11.53 -14.11
CA ILE A 292 20.15 -11.91 -12.74
C ILE A 292 21.64 -11.61 -12.54
N CYS A 293 21.95 -10.80 -11.54
CA CYS A 293 23.29 -10.32 -11.22
C CYS A 293 23.54 -10.26 -9.70
N ASN A 294 24.76 -9.88 -9.32
CA ASN A 294 25.21 -9.61 -7.96
C ASN A 294 26.25 -8.47 -7.94
N GLU A 295 25.90 -7.35 -8.54
CA GLU A 295 26.79 -6.19 -8.71
C GLU A 295 26.77 -5.23 -7.51
#